data_ea616e4ee2d8324d0d0a5a3f919eb2f8
#
_entry.id   ea616e4ee2d8324d0d0a5a3f919eb2f8
#
_cell.length_a   1.000
_cell.length_b   1.000
_cell.length_c   1.000
_cell.angle_alpha   90.00
_cell.angle_beta   90.00
_cell.angle_gamma   90.00
#
_symmetry.space_group_name_H-M   'P 1'
#
loop_
_entity.id
_entity.type
_entity.pdbx_description
1 polymer ?
#
loop_
_entity_poly.entity_id
_entity_poly.type
_entity_poly.pdbx_seq_one_letter_code
_entity_poly.pdbx_strand_id
1 'polypeptide(L)'
;MDRRDFWGNELTLHQTETRQNRERHHVDMGEVCVPHFGVHLDEDIFQNVKKRIEASDIDYLDKPYRRFKGTEFEQETFFVEDPNGNVLEIKTMTNPEVLFKVTS
;
A
#
# COMPACT_ATOMS: atom_id res chain seq x y z
N MET A 1 9.07 21.60 2.08
CA MET A 1 8.53 20.64 1.09
C MET A 1 9.65 19.75 0.62
N ASP A 2 9.46 18.45 0.61
CA ASP A 2 10.44 17.48 0.18
C ASP A 2 9.83 16.63 -0.95
N ARG A 3 10.63 16.32 -1.96
CA ARG A 3 10.19 15.56 -3.13
C ARG A 3 10.95 14.25 -3.20
N ARG A 4 10.24 13.17 -3.44
CA ARG A 4 10.80 11.82 -3.52
C ARG A 4 10.36 11.13 -4.79
N ASP A 5 11.23 10.29 -5.32
CA ASP A 5 10.83 9.39 -6.41
C ASP A 5 9.98 8.26 -5.83
N PHE A 6 8.81 8.07 -6.41
CA PHE A 6 7.85 7.04 -5.99
C PHE A 6 7.55 6.15 -7.17
N TRP A 7 8.53 5.28 -7.50
CA TRP A 7 8.46 4.37 -8.65
C TRP A 7 8.08 5.10 -9.94
N GLY A 8 8.81 6.17 -10.25
CA GLY A 8 8.58 6.97 -11.43
C GLY A 8 7.54 8.07 -11.29
N ASN A 9 6.90 8.15 -10.13
CA ASN A 9 5.99 9.24 -9.80
C ASN A 9 6.64 10.14 -8.76
N GLU A 10 6.20 11.39 -8.69
CA GLU A 10 6.68 12.30 -7.67
C GLU A 10 5.82 12.17 -6.42
N LEU A 11 6.46 11.96 -5.28
CA LEU A 11 5.81 12.02 -3.97
C LEU A 11 6.29 13.28 -3.28
N THR A 12 5.36 14.18 -2.93
CA THR A 12 5.67 15.42 -2.24
C THR A 12 5.29 15.31 -0.77
N LEU A 13 6.23 15.67 0.10
CA LEU A 13 6.04 15.62 1.54
C LEU A 13 6.01 17.04 2.09
N HIS A 14 5.00 17.33 2.90
CA HIS A 14 4.86 18.61 3.59
C HIS A 14 4.87 18.39 5.09
N GLN A 15 5.69 19.17 5.77
CA GLN A 15 5.70 19.15 7.23
C GLN A 15 4.45 19.87 7.76
N THR A 16 3.77 19.24 8.71
CA THR A 16 2.62 19.83 9.38
C THR A 16 2.86 19.80 10.89
N GLU A 17 2.10 20.60 11.63
CA GLU A 17 2.26 20.68 13.08
C GLU A 17 1.61 19.51 13.80
N THR A 18 0.62 18.87 13.19
CA THR A 18 -0.12 17.80 13.82
C THR A 18 -0.01 16.52 13.03
N ARG A 19 0.09 15.40 13.75
CA ARG A 19 0.08 14.08 13.16
C ARG A 19 -1.34 13.75 12.69
N GLN A 20 -1.45 13.16 11.51
CA GLN A 20 -2.75 12.74 11.00
C GLN A 20 -3.30 11.58 11.81
N ASN A 21 -4.58 11.66 12.18
CA ASN A 21 -5.30 10.54 12.78
C ASN A 21 -5.55 9.47 11.73
N ARG A 22 -5.40 8.24 12.15
CA ARG A 22 -5.78 7.10 11.32
C ARG A 22 -6.81 6.29 12.07
N GLU A 23 -7.80 5.81 11.33
CA GLU A 23 -8.86 4.97 11.86
C GLU A 23 -8.99 3.74 10.98
N ARG A 24 -9.40 2.62 11.57
CA ARG A 24 -9.67 1.43 10.79
C ARG A 24 -11.13 1.40 10.41
N HIS A 25 -11.37 1.10 9.13
CA HIS A 25 -12.70 0.96 8.58
C HIS A 25 -12.83 -0.39 7.92
N HIS A 26 -14.02 -0.97 8.05
CA HIS A 26 -14.31 -2.22 7.35
C HIS A 26 -14.52 -1.90 5.87
N VAL A 27 -13.68 -2.48 5.02
CA VAL A 27 -13.80 -2.38 3.57
C VAL A 27 -13.60 -3.77 2.97
N ASP A 28 -14.43 -4.13 2.01
CA ASP A 28 -14.35 -5.40 1.31
C ASP A 28 -14.16 -6.59 2.26
N MET A 29 -12.98 -7.18 2.31
CA MET A 29 -12.72 -8.39 3.07
C MET A 29 -11.87 -8.15 4.30
N GLY A 30 -11.83 -6.93 4.83
CA GLY A 30 -11.01 -6.65 5.99
C GLY A 30 -11.18 -5.25 6.53
N GLU A 31 -10.37 -4.94 7.54
CA GLU A 31 -10.32 -3.61 8.13
C GLU A 31 -8.99 -2.98 7.81
N VAL A 32 -9.02 -1.77 7.27
CA VAL A 32 -7.82 -1.04 6.89
C VAL A 32 -7.80 0.33 7.55
N CYS A 33 -6.59 0.87 7.72
CA CYS A 33 -6.44 2.24 8.21
C CYS A 33 -6.81 3.21 7.10
N VAL A 34 -7.61 4.20 7.41
CA VAL A 34 -8.07 5.23 6.49
C VAL A 34 -7.87 6.59 7.14
N PRO A 35 -7.35 7.61 6.44
CA PRO A 35 -6.97 7.56 5.03
C PRO A 35 -5.64 6.84 4.78
N HIS A 36 -5.50 6.33 3.58
CA HIS A 36 -4.23 5.79 3.11
C HIS A 36 -4.10 6.08 1.61
N PHE A 37 -2.89 5.92 1.10
CA PHE A 37 -2.64 5.97 -0.33
C PHE A 37 -1.71 4.81 -0.69
N GLY A 38 -1.54 4.54 -1.96
CA GLY A 38 -0.76 3.37 -2.29
C GLY A 38 -0.27 3.33 -3.72
N VAL A 39 0.39 2.23 -4.01
CA VAL A 39 0.97 1.99 -5.33
C VAL A 39 0.76 0.52 -5.70
N HIS A 40 0.44 0.32 -6.99
CA HIS A 40 0.46 -0.99 -7.59
C HIS A 40 1.84 -1.21 -8.23
N LEU A 41 2.47 -2.33 -7.92
CA LEU A 41 3.78 -2.69 -8.47
C LEU A 41 3.67 -4.00 -9.24
N ASP A 42 4.52 -4.17 -10.24
CA ASP A 42 4.69 -5.46 -10.88
C ASP A 42 5.16 -6.50 -9.86
N GLU A 43 4.84 -7.76 -10.10
CA GLU A 43 5.11 -8.85 -9.16
C GLU A 43 6.56 -8.89 -8.70
N ASP A 44 7.51 -8.78 -9.63
CA ASP A 44 8.94 -8.86 -9.29
C ASP A 44 9.36 -7.71 -8.39
N ILE A 45 8.90 -6.50 -8.70
CA ILE A 45 9.22 -5.30 -7.92
C ILE A 45 8.57 -5.42 -6.54
N PHE A 46 7.32 -5.86 -6.49
CA PHE A 46 6.60 -6.07 -5.23
C PHE A 46 7.35 -7.03 -4.31
N GLN A 47 7.79 -8.17 -4.83
CA GLN A 47 8.50 -9.15 -4.02
C GLN A 47 9.84 -8.62 -3.53
N ASN A 48 10.54 -7.81 -4.33
CA ASN A 48 11.77 -7.17 -3.91
C ASN A 48 11.54 -6.16 -2.80
N VAL A 49 10.50 -5.34 -2.91
CA VAL A 49 10.15 -4.37 -1.85
C VAL A 49 9.80 -5.10 -0.55
N LYS A 50 9.01 -6.16 -0.64
CA LYS A 50 8.63 -6.97 0.50
C LYS A 50 9.86 -7.54 1.23
N LYS A 51 10.81 -8.10 0.47
CA LYS A 51 12.05 -8.62 1.04
C LYS A 51 12.87 -7.54 1.73
N ARG A 52 12.94 -6.35 1.14
CA ARG A 52 13.69 -5.23 1.71
C ARG A 52 13.07 -4.75 3.01
N ILE A 53 11.75 -4.71 3.08
CA ILE A 53 11.03 -4.35 4.32
C ILE A 53 11.32 -5.40 5.41
N GLU A 54 11.25 -6.67 5.05
CA GLU A 54 11.47 -7.77 6.01
C GLU A 54 12.91 -7.82 6.52
N ALA A 55 13.86 -7.32 5.73
CA ALA A 55 15.27 -7.23 6.13
C ALA A 55 15.61 -5.93 6.86
N SER A 56 14.66 -5.02 7.00
CA SER A 56 14.86 -3.71 7.63
C SER A 56 14.23 -3.67 9.02
N ASP A 57 14.32 -2.50 9.67
CA ASP A 57 13.67 -2.25 10.94
C ASP A 57 12.22 -1.81 10.79
N ILE A 58 11.72 -1.74 9.56
CA ILE A 58 10.34 -1.33 9.30
C ILE A 58 9.40 -2.48 9.61
N ASP A 59 8.41 -2.25 10.46
CA ASP A 59 7.38 -3.23 10.74
C ASP A 59 6.19 -3.05 9.80
N TYR A 60 5.55 -4.15 9.45
CA TYR A 60 4.28 -4.05 8.73
C TYR A 60 3.20 -3.51 9.67
N LEU A 61 2.41 -2.58 9.16
CA LEU A 61 1.16 -2.20 9.83
C LEU A 61 0.12 -3.30 9.64
N ASP A 62 0.01 -3.81 8.43
CA ASP A 62 -0.75 -5.01 8.10
C ASP A 62 0.14 -5.89 7.24
N LYS A 63 0.38 -7.11 7.70
CA LYS A 63 1.26 -8.08 7.02
C LYS A 63 0.68 -8.47 5.66
N PRO A 64 1.55 -8.90 4.72
CA PRO A 64 1.08 -9.32 3.40
C PRO A 64 -0.06 -10.33 3.49
N TYR A 65 -1.12 -10.09 2.71
CA TYR A 65 -2.25 -10.99 2.60
C TYR A 65 -2.86 -10.88 1.21
N ARG A 66 -3.64 -11.91 0.84
CA ARG A 66 -4.28 -11.94 -0.47
C ARG A 66 -5.75 -11.58 -0.33
N ARG A 67 -6.22 -10.76 -1.28
CA ARG A 67 -7.61 -10.36 -1.40
C ARG A 67 -8.18 -10.90 -2.70
N PHE A 68 -9.50 -11.12 -2.72
CA PHE A 68 -10.24 -11.56 -3.91
C PHE A 68 -9.67 -12.83 -4.51
N LYS A 69 -9.30 -13.80 -3.67
CA LYS A 69 -8.70 -15.06 -4.10
C LYS A 69 -9.60 -15.78 -5.10
N GLY A 70 -8.97 -16.29 -6.18
CA GLY A 70 -9.67 -17.06 -7.19
C GLY A 70 -10.46 -16.24 -8.18
N THR A 71 -10.41 -14.91 -8.09
CA THR A 71 -11.09 -13.99 -9.03
C THR A 71 -10.07 -13.29 -9.90
N GLU A 72 -10.55 -12.61 -10.94
CA GLU A 72 -9.67 -11.80 -11.80
C GLU A 72 -9.06 -10.61 -11.05
N PHE A 73 -9.61 -10.25 -9.90
CA PHE A 73 -9.13 -9.14 -9.08
C PHE A 73 -8.18 -9.58 -7.97
N GLU A 74 -7.75 -10.85 -7.99
CA GLU A 74 -6.84 -11.34 -6.95
C GLU A 74 -5.60 -10.49 -6.85
N GLN A 75 -5.22 -10.14 -5.62
CA GLN A 75 -4.07 -9.28 -5.36
C GLN A 75 -3.42 -9.66 -4.04
N GLU A 76 -2.14 -9.35 -3.92
CA GLU A 76 -1.43 -9.39 -2.65
C GLU A 76 -1.16 -7.96 -2.22
N THR A 77 -1.38 -7.65 -0.95
CA THR A 77 -1.21 -6.31 -0.43
C THR A 77 -0.62 -6.34 0.96
N PHE A 78 0.09 -5.28 1.32
CA PHE A 78 0.50 -5.03 2.69
C PHE A 78 0.48 -3.53 2.96
N PHE A 79 0.48 -3.16 4.23
CA PHE A 79 0.46 -1.77 4.65
C PHE A 79 1.65 -1.49 5.55
N VAL A 80 2.26 -0.33 5.35
CA VAL A 80 3.28 0.21 6.24
C VAL A 80 2.89 1.65 6.58
N GLU A 81 3.51 2.20 7.62
CA GLU A 81 3.31 3.61 7.93
C GLU A 81 4.65 4.30 8.09
N ASP A 82 4.68 5.59 7.78
CA ASP A 82 5.86 6.39 8.01
C ASP A 82 5.92 6.82 9.47
N PRO A 83 7.04 7.44 9.93
CA PRO A 83 7.16 7.85 11.33
C PRO A 83 6.10 8.86 11.77
N ASN A 84 5.43 9.53 10.86
CA ASN A 84 4.38 10.50 11.15
C ASN A 84 2.98 9.92 11.08
N GLY A 85 2.84 8.62 10.84
CA GLY A 85 1.55 7.97 10.84
C GLY A 85 0.82 7.98 9.50
N ASN A 86 1.48 8.39 8.41
CA ASN A 86 0.89 8.26 7.08
C ASN A 86 0.91 6.80 6.67
N VAL A 87 -0.20 6.31 6.19
CA VAL A 87 -0.39 4.89 5.85
C VAL A 87 -0.25 4.69 4.35
N LEU A 88 0.59 3.73 3.98
CA LEU A 88 0.89 3.41 2.59
C LEU A 88 0.54 1.96 2.30
N GLU A 89 -0.27 1.76 1.27
CA GLU A 89 -0.57 0.43 0.75
C GLU A 89 0.34 0.11 -0.42
N ILE A 90 0.93 -1.08 -0.41
CA ILE A 90 1.71 -1.58 -1.55
C ILE A 90 1.09 -2.89 -1.98
N LYS A 91 0.78 -3.01 -3.26
CA LYS A 91 0.09 -4.19 -3.78
C LYS A 91 0.57 -4.60 -5.16
N THR A 92 0.29 -5.85 -5.49
CA THR A 92 0.47 -6.39 -6.82
C THR A 92 -0.75 -7.23 -7.18
N MET A 93 -1.15 -7.21 -8.45
CA MET A 93 -2.31 -7.96 -8.94
C MET A 93 -1.86 -9.10 -9.82
N THR A 94 -2.52 -10.25 -9.67
CA THR A 94 -2.27 -11.42 -10.52
C THR A 94 -2.58 -11.09 -11.98
N ASN A 95 -3.66 -10.31 -12.22
CA ASN A 95 -4.05 -9.86 -13.55
C ASN A 95 -3.99 -8.33 -13.61
N PRO A 96 -2.81 -7.75 -13.91
CA PRO A 96 -2.67 -6.28 -13.91
C PRO A 96 -3.61 -5.56 -14.87
N GLU A 97 -4.06 -6.23 -15.91
CA GLU A 97 -4.95 -5.64 -16.92
C GLU A 97 -6.30 -5.22 -16.35
N VAL A 98 -6.69 -5.70 -15.16
CA VAL A 98 -7.96 -5.31 -14.55
C VAL A 98 -7.82 -4.15 -13.59
N LEU A 99 -6.61 -3.56 -13.46
CA LEU A 99 -6.32 -2.52 -12.46
C LEU A 99 -7.30 -1.35 -12.52
N PHE A 100 -7.66 -0.91 -13.70
CA PHE A 100 -8.55 0.23 -13.90
C PHE A 100 -9.98 -0.19 -14.28
N LYS A 101 -10.29 -1.46 -14.15
CA LYS A 101 -11.63 -1.95 -14.47
C LYS A 101 -12.60 -1.54 -13.36
N VAL A 102 -13.72 -0.93 -13.77
CA VAL A 102 -14.75 -0.53 -12.82
C VAL A 102 -15.49 -1.76 -12.33
N THR A 103 -15.54 -1.93 -11.00
CA THR A 103 -16.34 -2.96 -10.36
C THR A 103 -17.56 -2.28 -9.77
N SER A 104 -18.71 -2.62 -10.24
CA SER A 104 -19.95 -2.09 -9.69
C SER A 104 -20.64 -3.15 -8.85
#